data_d26f4df13cf01ff9bf97ec7078df71b1
#
_entry.id   d26f4df13cf01ff9bf97ec7078df71b1
#
_cell.length_a   1.000
_cell.length_b   1.000
_cell.length_c   1.000
_cell.angle_alpha   90.00
_cell.angle_beta   90.00
_cell.angle_gamma   90.00
#
_symmetry.space_group_name_H-M   'P 1'
#
loop_
_entity.id
_entity.type
_entity.pdbx_description
1 polymer ?
#
loop_
_entity_poly.entity_id
_entity_poly.type
_entity_poly.pdbx_seq_one_letter_code
_entity_poly.pdbx_strand_id
1 'polypeptide(L)'
;MKSANLSGNEQNVTNLGLLITVIRTFGPAYNPPKPSLTIPGLTELLEKGKLEINAANIAEVTYNNALSARTVVFDGYDGLITRSINALRIMDVPAQTLAQAEALVRELRGKRASELLTDEELAAAKAEGNPTKQVVKHNSTINSKLENSEKYILLLESIPDYRPNEPELTTPALRSKLEDMKTKHEQVVSAVAAFDATRLSRDTLLYADSTGLVDNGQNAKIYTKSVFGATSPQYKQVSGIEFKKPR
;
A
#
# COMPACT_ATOMS: atom_id res chain seq x y z
N MET A 1 -12.26 26.65 18.22
CA MET A 1 -11.85 25.25 18.01
C MET A 1 -11.25 25.18 16.62
N LYS A 2 -9.95 24.77 16.47
CA LYS A 2 -9.39 24.49 15.15
C LYS A 2 -10.12 23.29 14.58
N SER A 3 -10.77 23.44 13.42
CA SER A 3 -11.35 22.35 12.62
C SER A 3 -10.26 21.30 12.41
N ALA A 4 -10.51 20.05 12.78
CA ALA A 4 -9.70 18.93 12.36
C ALA A 4 -9.63 18.97 10.83
N ASN A 5 -8.42 18.85 10.25
CA ASN A 5 -8.25 18.80 8.80
C ASN A 5 -8.84 17.46 8.31
N LEU A 6 -10.14 17.46 8.02
CA LEU A 6 -10.81 16.33 7.40
C LEU A 6 -10.25 16.11 6.00
N SER A 7 -10.08 14.86 5.59
CA SER A 7 -9.78 14.53 4.20
C SER A 7 -10.90 15.06 3.29
N GLY A 8 -10.61 15.30 2.01
CA GLY A 8 -11.63 15.77 1.06
C GLY A 8 -12.84 14.82 0.98
N ASN A 9 -12.63 13.52 1.19
CA ASN A 9 -13.67 12.50 1.23
C ASN A 9 -14.58 12.66 2.45
N GLU A 10 -14.01 12.79 3.64
CA GLU A 10 -14.73 12.99 4.90
C GLU A 10 -15.50 14.32 4.90
N GLN A 11 -14.90 15.35 4.30
CA GLN A 11 -15.55 16.66 4.17
C GLN A 11 -16.81 16.58 3.30
N ASN A 12 -16.80 15.84 2.19
CA ASN A 12 -17.98 15.64 1.34
C ASN A 12 -19.10 14.91 2.09
N VAL A 13 -18.78 13.87 2.86
CA VAL A 13 -19.76 13.13 3.68
C VAL A 13 -20.33 14.02 4.78
N THR A 14 -19.49 14.79 5.46
CA THR A 14 -19.91 15.75 6.50
C THR A 14 -20.84 16.83 5.90
N ASN A 15 -20.48 17.35 4.72
CA ASN A 15 -21.25 18.37 4.03
C ASN A 15 -22.61 17.84 3.55
N LEU A 16 -22.71 16.56 3.15
CA LEU A 16 -24.00 15.94 2.86
C LEU A 16 -24.88 15.88 4.11
N GLY A 17 -24.32 15.50 5.26
CA GLY A 17 -25.03 15.50 6.54
C GLY A 17 -25.56 16.89 6.92
N LEU A 18 -24.72 17.94 6.76
CA LEU A 18 -25.14 19.33 6.97
C LEU A 18 -26.25 19.74 6.01
N LEU A 19 -26.10 19.42 4.71
CA LEU A 19 -27.14 19.72 3.71
C LEU A 19 -28.48 19.08 4.09
N ILE A 20 -28.50 17.78 4.45
CA ILE A 20 -29.70 17.07 4.87
C ILE A 20 -30.37 17.77 6.08
N THR A 21 -29.55 18.19 7.05
CA THR A 21 -30.04 18.89 8.24
C THR A 21 -30.74 20.19 7.88
N VAL A 22 -30.18 20.97 6.98
CA VAL A 22 -30.74 22.23 6.50
C VAL A 22 -32.03 21.98 5.70
N ILE A 23 -32.03 21.09 4.71
CA ILE A 23 -33.20 20.87 3.84
C ILE A 23 -34.38 20.26 4.60
N ARG A 24 -34.15 19.53 5.70
CA ARG A 24 -35.25 19.07 6.59
C ARG A 24 -36.06 20.23 7.18
N THR A 25 -35.46 21.39 7.41
CA THR A 25 -36.16 22.57 7.93
C THR A 25 -37.13 23.19 6.92
N PHE A 26 -37.00 22.85 5.63
CA PHE A 26 -37.87 23.36 4.57
C PHE A 26 -39.24 22.64 4.50
N GLY A 27 -39.39 21.53 5.24
CA GLY A 27 -40.62 20.78 5.34
C GLY A 27 -41.15 20.25 3.99
N PRO A 28 -42.49 20.22 3.78
CA PRO A 28 -43.07 19.67 2.55
C PRO A 28 -42.73 20.44 1.27
N ALA A 29 -42.22 21.66 1.37
CA ALA A 29 -41.76 22.44 0.21
C ALA A 29 -40.55 21.84 -0.49
N TYR A 30 -39.73 21.03 0.21
CA TYR A 30 -38.66 20.27 -0.38
C TYR A 30 -39.16 18.88 -0.81
N ASN A 31 -39.63 18.75 -2.03
CA ASN A 31 -40.19 17.51 -2.59
C ASN A 31 -39.64 17.20 -4.00
N PRO A 32 -38.40 16.75 -4.11
CA PRO A 32 -37.77 16.45 -5.42
C PRO A 32 -38.42 15.23 -6.07
N PRO A 33 -38.62 15.26 -7.43
CA PRO A 33 -39.20 14.13 -8.16
C PRO A 33 -38.22 12.94 -8.29
N LYS A 34 -36.89 13.17 -8.13
CA LYS A 34 -35.86 12.13 -8.20
C LYS A 34 -35.71 11.49 -6.81
N PRO A 35 -35.93 10.15 -6.65
CA PRO A 35 -35.86 9.48 -5.35
C PRO A 35 -34.53 9.65 -4.63
N SER A 36 -33.40 9.66 -5.36
CA SER A 36 -32.06 9.85 -4.76
C SER A 36 -31.83 11.23 -4.15
N LEU A 37 -32.66 12.24 -4.48
CA LEU A 37 -32.58 13.58 -3.93
C LEU A 37 -33.58 13.81 -2.77
N THR A 38 -34.48 12.88 -2.50
CA THR A 38 -35.36 12.95 -1.33
C THR A 38 -34.56 12.86 -0.03
N ILE A 39 -35.13 13.38 1.07
CA ILE A 39 -34.45 13.27 2.39
C ILE A 39 -34.11 11.82 2.76
N PRO A 40 -35.00 10.81 2.57
CA PRO A 40 -34.65 9.42 2.79
C PRO A 40 -33.49 8.95 1.88
N GLY A 41 -33.53 9.25 0.56
CA GLY A 41 -32.48 8.85 -0.39
C GLY A 41 -31.12 9.46 -0.07
N LEU A 42 -31.06 10.75 0.26
CA LEU A 42 -29.83 11.41 0.69
C LEU A 42 -29.33 10.88 2.04
N THR A 43 -30.23 10.50 2.96
CA THR A 43 -29.86 9.92 4.26
C THR A 43 -29.25 8.53 4.07
N GLU A 44 -29.84 7.70 3.21
CA GLU A 44 -29.26 6.39 2.85
C GLU A 44 -27.84 6.54 2.26
N LEU A 45 -27.68 7.50 1.34
CA LEU A 45 -26.40 7.79 0.72
C LEU A 45 -25.36 8.30 1.74
N LEU A 46 -25.80 9.12 2.71
CA LEU A 46 -24.96 9.59 3.82
C LEU A 46 -24.44 8.42 4.68
N GLU A 47 -25.34 7.49 5.06
CA GLU A 47 -24.95 6.35 5.89
C GLU A 47 -23.99 5.40 5.13
N LYS A 48 -24.25 5.13 3.85
CA LYS A 48 -23.30 4.42 2.99
C LYS A 48 -21.94 5.13 2.92
N GLY A 49 -21.95 6.45 2.75
CA GLY A 49 -20.71 7.25 2.72
C GLY A 49 -19.89 7.12 4.00
N LYS A 50 -20.54 7.16 5.17
CA LYS A 50 -19.88 6.94 6.46
C LYS A 50 -19.27 5.54 6.57
N LEU A 51 -20.00 4.51 6.13
CA LEU A 51 -19.53 3.12 6.16
C LEU A 51 -18.30 2.93 5.27
N GLU A 52 -18.31 3.46 4.04
CA GLU A 52 -17.19 3.35 3.12
C GLU A 52 -15.94 4.11 3.61
N ILE A 53 -16.11 5.29 4.20
CA ILE A 53 -15.01 6.02 4.84
C ILE A 53 -14.41 5.19 5.98
N ASN A 54 -15.25 4.65 6.86
CA ASN A 54 -14.79 3.84 7.98
C ASN A 54 -14.08 2.56 7.52
N ALA A 55 -14.62 1.88 6.50
CA ALA A 55 -13.99 0.69 5.92
C ALA A 55 -12.60 0.99 5.35
N ALA A 56 -12.45 2.10 4.62
CA ALA A 56 -11.16 2.53 4.09
C ALA A 56 -10.15 2.86 5.21
N ASN A 57 -10.58 3.55 6.26
CA ASN A 57 -9.74 3.88 7.41
C ASN A 57 -9.27 2.62 8.18
N ILE A 58 -10.15 1.63 8.36
CA ILE A 58 -9.80 0.34 8.99
C ILE A 58 -8.78 -0.41 8.12
N ALA A 59 -9.00 -0.46 6.80
CA ALA A 59 -8.10 -1.13 5.87
C ALA A 59 -6.71 -0.44 5.82
N GLU A 60 -6.65 0.88 5.88
CA GLU A 60 -5.41 1.65 5.96
C GLU A 60 -4.62 1.31 7.24
N VAL A 61 -5.28 1.30 8.40
CA VAL A 61 -4.63 0.91 9.67
C VAL A 61 -4.13 -0.53 9.61
N THR A 62 -4.92 -1.44 9.02
CA THR A 62 -4.52 -2.85 8.84
C THR A 62 -3.28 -2.97 7.96
N TYR A 63 -3.23 -2.24 6.84
CA TYR A 63 -2.06 -2.17 5.95
C TYR A 63 -0.83 -1.64 6.68
N ASN A 64 -0.96 -0.53 7.40
CA ASN A 64 0.15 0.07 8.14
C ASN A 64 0.70 -0.86 9.24
N ASN A 65 -0.18 -1.59 9.93
CA ASN A 65 0.22 -2.58 10.93
C ASN A 65 0.96 -3.77 10.29
N ALA A 66 0.47 -4.28 9.15
CA ALA A 66 1.14 -5.33 8.40
C ALA A 66 2.53 -4.88 7.91
N LEU A 67 2.64 -3.65 7.40
CA LEU A 67 3.91 -3.06 6.97
C LEU A 67 4.91 -2.96 8.12
N SER A 68 4.47 -2.50 9.29
CA SER A 68 5.29 -2.41 10.50
C SER A 68 5.75 -3.79 10.96
N ALA A 69 4.85 -4.78 11.00
CA ALA A 69 5.18 -6.15 11.38
C ALA A 69 6.20 -6.78 10.42
N ARG A 70 6.07 -6.54 9.10
CA ARG A 70 7.06 -6.96 8.12
C ARG A 70 8.42 -6.32 8.38
N THR A 71 8.46 -5.01 8.63
CA THR A 71 9.71 -4.29 8.92
C THR A 71 10.43 -4.92 10.12
N VAL A 72 9.72 -5.21 11.20
CA VAL A 72 10.28 -5.83 12.41
C VAL A 72 10.83 -7.23 12.13
N VAL A 73 10.13 -8.06 11.35
CA VAL A 73 10.63 -9.42 11.07
C VAL A 73 11.84 -9.43 10.14
N PHE A 74 12.01 -8.41 9.28
CA PHE A 74 13.18 -8.27 8.42
C PHE A 74 14.38 -7.64 9.13
N ASP A 75 14.14 -6.97 10.26
CA ASP A 75 15.21 -6.35 11.03
C ASP A 75 16.24 -7.39 11.52
N GLY A 76 17.49 -7.02 11.45
CA GLY A 76 18.61 -7.88 11.84
C GLY A 76 18.90 -9.06 10.90
N TYR A 77 18.06 -9.34 9.89
CA TYR A 77 18.24 -10.50 9.00
C TYR A 77 19.56 -10.46 8.24
N ASP A 78 19.99 -9.32 7.72
CA ASP A 78 21.27 -9.20 7.01
C ASP A 78 22.48 -9.47 7.93
N GLY A 79 22.36 -9.13 9.21
CA GLY A 79 23.34 -9.49 10.25
C GLY A 79 23.37 -11.00 10.51
N LEU A 80 22.20 -11.64 10.58
CA LEU A 80 22.07 -13.08 10.75
C LEU A 80 22.73 -13.84 9.59
N ILE A 81 22.47 -13.43 8.35
CA ILE A 81 23.10 -14.00 7.14
C ILE A 81 24.62 -13.76 7.14
N THR A 82 25.09 -12.60 7.62
CA THR A 82 26.54 -12.35 7.76
C THR A 82 27.19 -13.34 8.73
N ARG A 83 26.54 -13.60 9.85
CA ARG A 83 27.04 -14.55 10.86
C ARG A 83 27.03 -15.98 10.32
N SER A 84 25.96 -16.38 9.61
CA SER A 84 25.85 -17.74 9.04
C SER A 84 26.91 -18.02 7.97
N ILE A 85 27.20 -17.06 7.07
CA ILE A 85 28.27 -17.25 6.06
C ILE A 85 29.67 -17.25 6.71
N ASN A 86 29.88 -16.49 7.80
CA ASN A 86 31.13 -16.54 8.55
C ASN A 86 31.29 -17.88 9.28
N ALA A 87 30.21 -18.45 9.81
CA ALA A 87 30.23 -19.79 10.38
C ALA A 87 30.59 -20.84 9.32
N LEU A 88 30.05 -20.73 8.08
CA LEU A 88 30.40 -21.62 6.98
C LEU A 88 31.88 -21.53 6.60
N ARG A 89 32.49 -20.33 6.61
CA ARG A 89 33.90 -20.10 6.24
C ARG A 89 34.92 -20.82 7.11
N ILE A 90 34.59 -21.10 8.36
CA ILE A 90 35.47 -21.81 9.30
C ILE A 90 35.27 -23.32 9.28
N MET A 91 34.34 -23.82 8.46
CA MET A 91 34.07 -25.25 8.30
C MET A 91 34.84 -25.82 7.11
N ASP A 92 35.14 -27.11 7.14
CA ASP A 92 35.85 -27.82 6.06
C ASP A 92 34.90 -28.09 4.87
N VAL A 93 34.59 -27.03 4.12
CA VAL A 93 33.74 -27.13 2.92
C VAL A 93 34.55 -26.87 1.65
N PRO A 94 34.20 -27.50 0.51
CA PRO A 94 34.85 -27.22 -0.76
C PRO A 94 34.82 -25.75 -1.14
N ALA A 95 35.91 -25.20 -1.64
CA ALA A 95 36.03 -23.80 -2.03
C ALA A 95 34.92 -23.37 -3.02
N GLN A 96 34.51 -24.28 -3.92
CA GLN A 96 33.43 -24.00 -4.87
C GLN A 96 32.07 -23.82 -4.16
N THR A 97 31.78 -24.62 -3.15
CA THR A 97 30.56 -24.54 -2.34
C THR A 97 30.51 -23.21 -1.55
N LEU A 98 31.66 -22.82 -0.97
CA LEU A 98 31.78 -21.54 -0.29
C LEU A 98 31.57 -20.37 -1.26
N ALA A 99 32.16 -20.43 -2.46
CA ALA A 99 31.96 -19.39 -3.49
C ALA A 99 30.50 -19.28 -3.93
N GLN A 100 29.76 -20.39 -4.05
CA GLN A 100 28.31 -20.38 -4.31
C GLN A 100 27.53 -19.71 -3.18
N ALA A 101 27.83 -20.05 -1.93
CA ALA A 101 27.19 -19.44 -0.77
C ALA A 101 27.41 -17.91 -0.73
N GLU A 102 28.65 -17.48 -0.98
CA GLU A 102 29.00 -16.05 -1.04
C GLU A 102 28.30 -15.31 -2.18
N ALA A 103 28.14 -15.97 -3.34
CA ALA A 103 27.38 -15.40 -4.46
C ALA A 103 25.90 -15.21 -4.10
N LEU A 104 25.26 -16.20 -3.48
CA LEU A 104 23.87 -16.11 -3.02
C LEU A 104 23.69 -15.00 -1.95
N VAL A 105 24.60 -14.89 -0.99
CA VAL A 105 24.59 -13.83 0.02
C VAL A 105 24.75 -12.44 -0.60
N ARG A 106 25.59 -12.32 -1.63
CA ARG A 106 25.75 -11.06 -2.39
C ARG A 106 24.46 -10.69 -3.11
N GLU A 107 23.81 -11.65 -3.79
CA GLU A 107 22.53 -11.45 -4.47
C GLU A 107 21.39 -11.10 -3.50
N LEU A 108 21.33 -11.78 -2.34
CA LEU A 108 20.39 -11.52 -1.26
C LEU A 108 20.47 -10.06 -0.76
N ARG A 109 21.69 -9.50 -0.73
CA ARG A 109 21.94 -8.10 -0.36
C ARG A 109 21.72 -7.12 -1.50
N GLY A 110 21.34 -7.58 -2.69
CA GLY A 110 21.22 -6.75 -3.88
C GLY A 110 22.55 -6.15 -4.36
N LYS A 111 23.69 -6.73 -3.95
CA LYS A 111 25.01 -6.27 -4.37
C LYS A 111 25.40 -6.90 -5.70
N ARG A 112 26.06 -6.12 -6.55
CA ARG A 112 26.58 -6.59 -7.85
C ARG A 112 27.79 -7.51 -7.68
N ALA A 113 28.01 -8.37 -8.68
CA ALA A 113 29.19 -9.21 -8.77
C ALA A 113 30.46 -8.42 -9.16
N SER A 114 30.29 -7.36 -9.96
CA SER A 114 31.37 -6.46 -10.41
C SER A 114 30.92 -5.01 -10.29
N GLU A 115 31.87 -4.11 -10.16
CA GLU A 115 31.61 -2.67 -10.25
C GLU A 115 31.05 -2.31 -11.64
N LEU A 116 30.28 -1.20 -11.71
CA LEU A 116 29.88 -0.64 -13.00
C LEU A 116 31.12 -0.13 -13.70
N LEU A 117 31.30 -0.55 -14.96
CA LEU A 117 32.27 0.09 -15.83
C LEU A 117 31.88 1.56 -16.01
N THR A 118 32.85 2.44 -15.98
CA THR A 118 32.67 3.85 -16.32
C THR A 118 32.29 3.99 -17.80
N ASP A 119 31.72 5.14 -18.19
CA ASP A 119 31.38 5.39 -19.60
C ASP A 119 32.62 5.30 -20.51
N GLU A 120 33.82 5.62 -19.99
CA GLU A 120 35.10 5.51 -20.69
C GLU A 120 35.50 4.04 -20.90
N GLU A 121 35.35 3.19 -19.87
CA GLU A 121 35.64 1.74 -19.95
C GLU A 121 34.65 1.02 -20.87
N LEU A 122 33.36 1.46 -20.88
CA LEU A 122 32.35 0.95 -21.81
C LEU A 122 32.65 1.33 -23.26
N ALA A 123 33.15 2.54 -23.49
CA ALA A 123 33.57 2.99 -24.81
C ALA A 123 34.81 2.23 -25.29
N ALA A 124 35.78 1.98 -24.41
CA ALA A 124 36.98 1.20 -24.71
C ALA A 124 36.63 -0.27 -25.03
N ALA A 125 35.82 -0.92 -24.23
CA ALA A 125 35.35 -2.29 -24.45
C ALA A 125 34.56 -2.45 -25.77
N LYS A 126 33.78 -1.43 -26.13
CA LYS A 126 33.05 -1.36 -27.40
C LYS A 126 34.00 -1.19 -28.61
N ALA A 127 35.07 -0.42 -28.44
CA ALA A 127 36.11 -0.22 -29.48
C ALA A 127 36.93 -1.49 -29.71
N GLU A 128 37.12 -2.33 -28.68
CA GLU A 128 37.83 -3.63 -28.75
C GLU A 128 36.93 -4.76 -29.26
N GLY A 129 35.72 -4.51 -29.69
CA GLY A 129 34.78 -5.51 -30.24
C GLY A 129 34.13 -6.43 -29.20
N ASN A 130 34.23 -6.11 -27.90
CA ASN A 130 33.61 -6.81 -26.79
C ASN A 130 32.47 -5.98 -26.17
N PRO A 131 31.24 -5.96 -26.76
CA PRO A 131 30.15 -5.21 -26.22
C PRO A 131 29.66 -5.84 -24.92
N THR A 132 30.21 -5.43 -23.80
CA THR A 132 29.73 -5.81 -22.46
C THR A 132 28.38 -5.16 -22.21
N LYS A 133 27.30 -5.93 -22.35
CA LYS A 133 25.98 -5.52 -21.85
C LYS A 133 26.04 -5.46 -20.33
N GLN A 134 26.12 -4.25 -19.78
CA GLN A 134 25.90 -4.07 -18.34
C GLN A 134 24.44 -4.39 -18.02
N VAL A 135 24.19 -5.59 -17.52
CA VAL A 135 22.88 -5.94 -16.98
C VAL A 135 22.75 -5.30 -15.60
N VAL A 136 22.01 -4.21 -15.53
CA VAL A 136 21.61 -3.59 -14.27
C VAL A 136 20.55 -4.47 -13.60
N LYS A 137 20.97 -5.61 -13.01
CA LYS A 137 20.08 -6.38 -12.14
C LYS A 137 19.98 -5.68 -10.80
N HIS A 138 18.97 -4.84 -10.63
CA HIS A 138 18.49 -4.41 -9.32
C HIS A 138 17.59 -5.52 -8.73
N ASN A 139 18.19 -6.52 -8.11
CA ASN A 139 17.48 -7.53 -7.31
C ASN A 139 17.26 -7.03 -5.87
N SER A 140 16.74 -5.81 -5.72
CA SER A 140 16.50 -5.24 -4.38
C SER A 140 15.04 -5.36 -3.91
N THR A 141 14.22 -6.13 -4.61
CA THR A 141 12.83 -6.35 -4.19
C THR A 141 12.78 -7.33 -3.02
N ILE A 142 11.75 -7.20 -2.18
CA ILE A 142 11.53 -8.12 -1.06
C ILE A 142 11.37 -9.57 -1.57
N ASN A 143 10.67 -9.77 -2.69
CA ASN A 143 10.51 -11.09 -3.30
C ASN A 143 11.86 -11.70 -3.68
N SER A 144 12.75 -10.95 -4.33
CA SER A 144 14.10 -11.42 -4.67
C SER A 144 14.92 -11.75 -3.42
N LYS A 145 14.77 -10.96 -2.35
CA LYS A 145 15.43 -11.25 -1.08
C LYS A 145 14.95 -12.55 -0.46
N LEU A 146 13.64 -12.81 -0.44
CA LEU A 146 13.05 -14.05 0.06
C LEU A 146 13.48 -15.25 -0.78
N GLU A 147 13.44 -15.14 -2.10
CA GLU A 147 13.85 -16.20 -3.03
C GLU A 147 15.35 -16.56 -2.88
N ASN A 148 16.23 -15.56 -2.82
CA ASN A 148 17.65 -15.79 -2.64
C ASN A 148 17.96 -16.31 -1.23
N SER A 149 17.19 -15.94 -0.21
CA SER A 149 17.28 -16.52 1.13
C SER A 149 16.92 -18.00 1.12
N GLU A 150 15.87 -18.38 0.40
CA GLU A 150 15.48 -19.79 0.22
C GLU A 150 16.62 -20.61 -0.40
N LYS A 151 17.19 -20.11 -1.52
CA LYS A 151 18.31 -20.77 -2.21
C LYS A 151 19.54 -20.91 -1.29
N TYR A 152 19.83 -19.87 -0.50
CA TYR A 152 20.94 -19.90 0.45
C TYR A 152 20.73 -20.93 1.56
N ILE A 153 19.54 -21.00 2.15
CA ILE A 153 19.23 -21.98 3.21
C ILE A 153 19.26 -23.42 2.64
N LEU A 154 18.69 -23.65 1.45
CA LEU A 154 18.77 -24.94 0.76
C LEU A 154 20.22 -25.39 0.53
N LEU A 155 21.10 -24.45 0.13
CA LEU A 155 22.53 -24.75 0.02
C LEU A 155 23.13 -25.15 1.36
N LEU A 156 22.86 -24.43 2.45
CA LEU A 156 23.33 -24.79 3.80
C LEU A 156 22.82 -26.16 4.25
N GLU A 157 21.57 -26.50 3.98
CA GLU A 157 20.97 -27.81 4.28
C GLU A 157 21.64 -28.95 3.51
N SER A 158 22.19 -28.69 2.32
CA SER A 158 22.92 -29.68 1.52
C SER A 158 24.34 -29.95 2.01
N ILE A 159 24.83 -29.18 2.99
CA ILE A 159 26.21 -29.31 3.53
C ILE A 159 26.14 -30.07 4.86
N PRO A 160 26.58 -31.36 4.92
CA PRO A 160 26.48 -32.15 6.15
C PRO A 160 27.27 -31.58 7.33
N ASP A 161 28.38 -30.89 7.01
CA ASP A 161 29.29 -30.31 7.99
C ASP A 161 28.88 -28.92 8.47
N TYR A 162 27.80 -28.34 7.92
CA TYR A 162 27.26 -27.10 8.44
C TYR A 162 26.51 -27.32 9.76
N ARG A 163 27.26 -27.23 10.87
CA ARG A 163 26.78 -27.48 12.24
C ARG A 163 27.22 -26.40 13.20
N PRO A 164 26.70 -25.17 13.05
CA PRO A 164 27.03 -24.09 13.99
C PRO A 164 26.53 -24.41 15.40
N ASN A 165 27.30 -24.00 16.42
CA ASN A 165 26.92 -24.14 17.82
C ASN A 165 25.86 -23.12 18.24
N GLU A 166 25.76 -22.01 17.54
CA GLU A 166 24.81 -20.94 17.80
C GLU A 166 23.42 -21.34 17.31
N PRO A 167 22.42 -21.46 18.22
CA PRO A 167 21.07 -21.97 17.87
C PRO A 167 20.42 -21.21 16.72
N GLU A 168 20.60 -19.89 16.66
CA GLU A 168 20.00 -19.01 15.64
C GLU A 168 20.65 -19.14 14.25
N LEU A 169 21.84 -19.74 14.15
CA LEU A 169 22.53 -19.97 12.87
C LEU A 169 22.23 -21.34 12.28
N THR A 170 21.55 -22.21 13.02
CA THR A 170 21.17 -23.55 12.51
C THR A 170 20.21 -23.43 11.33
N THR A 171 20.27 -24.40 10.40
CA THR A 171 19.38 -24.39 9.22
C THR A 171 17.91 -24.40 9.58
N PRO A 172 17.41 -25.13 10.62
CA PRO A 172 16.02 -25.03 11.06
C PRO A 172 15.64 -23.63 11.57
N ALA A 173 16.54 -22.95 12.30
CA ALA A 173 16.29 -21.60 12.80
C ALA A 173 16.24 -20.57 11.66
N LEU A 174 17.17 -20.65 10.70
CA LEU A 174 17.19 -19.82 9.50
C LEU A 174 15.92 -20.03 8.66
N ARG A 175 15.47 -21.28 8.51
CA ARG A 175 14.24 -21.62 7.81
C ARG A 175 13.01 -21.06 8.52
N SER A 176 12.89 -21.24 9.83
CA SER A 176 11.80 -20.64 10.62
C SER A 176 11.75 -19.11 10.43
N LYS A 177 12.90 -18.44 10.49
CA LYS A 177 12.98 -16.99 10.26
C LYS A 177 12.52 -16.60 8.85
N LEU A 178 12.90 -17.38 7.84
CA LEU A 178 12.47 -17.15 6.45
C LEU A 178 10.95 -17.32 6.30
N GLU A 179 10.36 -18.36 6.89
CA GLU A 179 8.91 -18.59 6.83
C GLU A 179 8.13 -17.46 7.54
N ASP A 180 8.62 -16.95 8.68
CA ASP A 180 8.06 -15.78 9.33
C ASP A 180 8.11 -14.55 8.41
N MET A 181 9.24 -14.34 7.71
CA MET A 181 9.41 -13.23 6.76
C MET A 181 8.45 -13.35 5.57
N LYS A 182 8.27 -14.56 4.99
CA LYS A 182 7.32 -14.83 3.92
C LYS A 182 5.89 -14.53 4.38
N THR A 183 5.49 -15.08 5.54
CA THR A 183 4.16 -14.87 6.12
C THR A 183 3.85 -13.38 6.31
N LYS A 184 4.80 -12.60 6.87
CA LYS A 184 4.60 -11.17 7.05
C LYS A 184 4.56 -10.40 5.73
N HIS A 185 5.30 -10.85 4.73
CA HIS A 185 5.22 -10.25 3.39
C HIS A 185 3.88 -10.51 2.72
N GLU A 186 3.36 -11.74 2.78
CA GLU A 186 2.02 -12.10 2.26
C GLU A 186 0.90 -11.33 2.96
N GLN A 187 1.01 -11.11 4.28
CA GLN A 187 0.07 -10.26 5.02
C GLN A 187 0.04 -8.82 4.48
N VAL A 188 1.20 -8.25 4.13
CA VAL A 188 1.26 -6.92 3.50
C VAL A 188 0.61 -6.93 2.13
N VAL A 189 0.91 -7.93 1.28
CA VAL A 189 0.32 -8.04 -0.06
C VAL A 189 -1.22 -8.12 0.02
N SER A 190 -1.74 -8.96 0.92
CA SER A 190 -3.18 -9.08 1.14
C SER A 190 -3.81 -7.78 1.68
N ALA A 191 -3.14 -7.12 2.62
CA ALA A 191 -3.62 -5.87 3.20
C ALA A 191 -3.63 -4.71 2.19
N VAL A 192 -2.64 -4.63 1.29
CA VAL A 192 -2.64 -3.65 0.17
C VAL A 192 -3.83 -3.88 -0.74
N ALA A 193 -4.06 -5.12 -1.17
CA ALA A 193 -5.19 -5.44 -2.05
C ALA A 193 -6.54 -5.08 -1.41
N ALA A 194 -6.72 -5.37 -0.12
CA ALA A 194 -7.93 -5.01 0.63
C ALA A 194 -8.08 -3.48 0.75
N PHE A 195 -7.00 -2.76 1.02
CA PHE A 195 -7.02 -1.30 1.12
C PHE A 195 -7.35 -0.65 -0.22
N ASP A 196 -6.77 -1.10 -1.32
CA ASP A 196 -7.07 -0.59 -2.66
C ASP A 196 -8.54 -0.87 -3.06
N ALA A 197 -9.08 -2.05 -2.72
CA ALA A 197 -10.48 -2.39 -2.95
C ALA A 197 -11.43 -1.46 -2.19
N THR A 198 -11.16 -1.18 -0.91
CA THR A 198 -12.00 -0.27 -0.11
C THR A 198 -11.91 1.17 -0.61
N ARG A 199 -10.74 1.62 -1.07
CA ARG A 199 -10.60 2.94 -1.69
C ARG A 199 -11.41 3.06 -2.97
N LEU A 200 -11.38 2.04 -3.83
CA LEU A 200 -12.15 2.01 -5.07
C LEU A 200 -13.66 2.05 -4.78
N SER A 201 -14.15 1.26 -3.81
CA SER A 201 -15.56 1.26 -3.38
C SER A 201 -16.00 2.64 -2.88
N ARG A 202 -15.22 3.22 -1.97
CA ARG A 202 -15.44 4.58 -1.45
C ARG A 202 -15.49 5.62 -2.58
N ASP A 203 -14.52 5.60 -3.47
CA ASP A 203 -14.40 6.59 -4.54
C ASP A 203 -15.56 6.44 -5.55
N THR A 204 -15.99 5.21 -5.82
CA THR A 204 -17.18 4.93 -6.62
C THR A 204 -18.44 5.51 -5.96
N LEU A 205 -18.65 5.26 -4.66
CA LEU A 205 -19.80 5.79 -3.94
C LEU A 205 -19.80 7.32 -3.89
N LEU A 206 -18.65 7.94 -3.69
CA LEU A 206 -18.55 9.38 -3.54
C LEU A 206 -18.63 10.12 -4.88
N TYR A 207 -18.02 9.57 -5.95
CA TYR A 207 -17.70 10.32 -7.16
C TYR A 207 -18.29 9.78 -8.46
N ALA A 208 -19.05 8.66 -8.41
CA ALA A 208 -19.71 8.16 -9.62
C ALA A 208 -20.61 9.23 -10.26
N ASP A 209 -20.49 9.38 -11.57
CA ASP A 209 -21.23 10.39 -12.31
C ASP A 209 -22.74 10.19 -12.16
N SER A 210 -23.43 11.28 -11.84
CA SER A 210 -24.89 11.37 -11.67
C SER A 210 -25.47 10.58 -10.48
N THR A 211 -24.76 9.63 -9.91
CA THR A 211 -25.21 8.75 -8.82
C THR A 211 -24.41 8.89 -7.53
N GLY A 212 -23.21 9.41 -7.62
CA GLY A 212 -22.31 9.59 -6.47
C GLY A 212 -22.82 10.65 -5.49
N LEU A 213 -22.28 10.59 -4.28
CA LEU A 213 -22.62 11.49 -3.17
C LEU A 213 -22.43 12.96 -3.54
N VAL A 214 -21.32 13.30 -4.21
CA VAL A 214 -20.99 14.66 -4.62
C VAL A 214 -22.03 15.20 -5.59
N ASP A 215 -22.38 14.45 -6.63
CA ASP A 215 -23.35 14.88 -7.64
C ASP A 215 -24.78 15.00 -7.05
N ASN A 216 -25.18 14.05 -6.18
CA ASN A 216 -26.47 14.16 -5.50
C ASN A 216 -26.52 15.35 -4.54
N GLY A 217 -25.44 15.64 -3.80
CA GLY A 217 -25.34 16.83 -2.97
C GLY A 217 -25.45 18.13 -3.77
N GLN A 218 -24.77 18.23 -4.91
CA GLN A 218 -24.87 19.38 -5.82
C GLN A 218 -26.28 19.50 -6.43
N ASN A 219 -26.87 18.40 -6.88
CA ASN A 219 -28.22 18.36 -7.46
C ASN A 219 -29.30 18.75 -6.44
N ALA A 220 -29.15 18.35 -5.15
CA ALA A 220 -30.08 18.80 -4.09
C ALA A 220 -30.03 20.32 -3.87
N LYS A 221 -28.83 20.94 -3.98
CA LYS A 221 -28.71 22.42 -3.96
C LYS A 221 -29.35 23.05 -5.17
N ILE A 222 -29.17 22.49 -6.37
CA ILE A 222 -29.78 22.96 -7.62
C ILE A 222 -31.32 22.86 -7.50
N TYR A 223 -31.83 21.76 -6.96
CA TYR A 223 -33.26 21.61 -6.72
C TYR A 223 -33.79 22.66 -5.72
N THR A 224 -33.08 22.92 -4.62
CA THR A 224 -33.43 23.98 -3.68
C THR A 224 -33.51 25.36 -4.37
N LYS A 225 -32.54 25.65 -5.25
CA LYS A 225 -32.53 26.88 -6.05
C LYS A 225 -33.73 26.96 -7.00
N SER A 226 -34.12 25.82 -7.61
CA SER A 226 -35.28 25.75 -8.52
C SER A 226 -36.59 26.03 -7.80
N VAL A 227 -36.77 25.48 -6.59
CA VAL A 227 -38.05 25.62 -5.82
C VAL A 227 -38.19 26.99 -5.17
N PHE A 228 -37.10 27.47 -4.54
CA PHE A 228 -37.18 28.68 -3.70
C PHE A 228 -36.64 29.94 -4.38
N GLY A 229 -35.90 29.78 -5.46
CA GLY A 229 -35.25 30.91 -6.16
C GLY A 229 -33.81 31.17 -5.68
N ALA A 230 -33.01 31.79 -6.54
CA ALA A 230 -31.59 32.03 -6.29
C ALA A 230 -31.30 33.03 -5.16
N THR A 231 -32.21 33.93 -4.89
CA THR A 231 -32.06 34.97 -3.86
C THR A 231 -32.71 34.61 -2.53
N SER A 232 -33.41 33.47 -2.46
CA SER A 232 -34.17 33.05 -1.28
C SER A 232 -33.28 32.79 -0.07
N PRO A 233 -33.77 32.98 1.15
CA PRO A 233 -33.07 32.60 2.37
C PRO A 233 -32.75 31.11 2.42
N GLN A 234 -33.63 30.25 1.91
CA GLN A 234 -33.45 28.80 1.85
C GLN A 234 -32.24 28.41 0.97
N TYR A 235 -32.14 28.97 -0.24
CA TYR A 235 -30.99 28.70 -1.09
C TYR A 235 -29.68 29.25 -0.53
N LYS A 236 -29.72 30.42 0.11
CA LYS A 236 -28.51 31.00 0.75
C LYS A 236 -27.96 30.10 1.85
N GLN A 237 -28.81 29.37 2.61
CA GLN A 237 -28.38 28.45 3.66
C GLN A 237 -27.59 27.24 3.09
N VAL A 238 -27.93 26.78 1.90
CA VAL A 238 -27.27 25.60 1.27
C VAL A 238 -26.18 25.96 0.24
N SER A 239 -26.20 27.17 -0.30
CA SER A 239 -25.32 27.59 -1.39
C SER A 239 -23.83 27.49 -1.01
N GLY A 240 -23.48 27.79 0.24
CA GLY A 240 -22.10 27.74 0.75
C GLY A 240 -21.61 26.33 1.11
N ILE A 241 -22.45 25.29 1.07
CA ILE A 241 -22.03 23.92 1.32
C ILE A 241 -21.30 23.39 0.08
N GLU A 242 -20.00 23.14 0.19
CA GLU A 242 -19.16 22.74 -0.93
C GLU A 242 -19.07 21.21 -1.07
N PHE A 243 -19.16 20.74 -2.32
CA PHE A 243 -18.86 19.35 -2.70
C PHE A 243 -17.77 19.36 -3.77
N LYS A 244 -16.68 18.63 -3.54
CA LYS A 244 -15.50 18.63 -4.43
C LYS A 244 -15.20 17.23 -4.93
N LYS A 245 -15.01 17.08 -6.24
CA LYS A 245 -14.40 15.87 -6.83
C LYS A 245 -12.87 15.98 -6.73
N PRO A 246 -12.15 14.86 -6.57
CA PRO A 246 -10.70 14.87 -6.69
C PRO A 246 -10.30 15.37 -8.09
N ARG A 247 -9.16 16.05 -8.17
CA ARG A 247 -8.59 16.53 -9.44
C ARG A 247 -7.89 15.42 -10.16
#